data_22475da4894eb0b35211eccbe4c41ade
#
_entry.id   22475da4894eb0b35211eccbe4c41ade
#
_cell.length_a   1.000
_cell.length_b   1.000
_cell.length_c   1.000
_cell.angle_alpha   90.00
_cell.angle_beta   90.00
_cell.angle_gamma   90.00
#
_symmetry.space_group_name_H-M   'P 1'
#
loop_
_entity.id
_entity.type
_entity.pdbx_description
1 polymer ?
#
loop_
_entity_poly.entity_id
_entity_poly.type
_entity_poly.pdbx_seq_one_letter_code
_entity_poly.pdbx_strand_id
1 'polypeptide(L)'
;YDVATYFFVIPININVFILCHQYDESVGNYLYFFLIIFCVAALHNPTRSNYRTIFFFFFFFISFLSTKLFTFNGLLLPGTSEGDVEVLLFYNQIIAFTLSIVLVYLVVKLINKQTQETLILLDKEKEAQIKISQSLKEKEVLLAELQHRVKNNLAVITGLLNLQTEKAPCNISKDLMIESRNRVMSIAMVHNRLYKHQNLSTIDFKTYVSELVSEIMESFPVRKKQIKVIQELDNLELEITKAVPIGLIINEAITNSLKHAFNQNIENPTITIEMKNINDSTKISLIDNGIGSNVTIGDKDQSLGLSLIESLADQIDANTEFNFKNGTSLVITFKK
;
A
#
# COMPACT_ATOMS: atom_id res chain seq x y z
N TYR A 1 -0.28 -35.43 0.55
CA TYR A 1 0.03 -35.97 -0.81
C TYR A 1 1.49 -36.40 -0.94
N ASP A 2 2.45 -35.62 -0.42
CA ASP A 2 3.88 -35.89 -0.62
C ASP A 2 4.36 -37.20 0.08
N VAL A 3 3.92 -37.44 1.31
CA VAL A 3 4.32 -38.62 2.08
C VAL A 3 3.72 -39.90 1.47
N ALA A 4 2.47 -39.81 0.99
CA ALA A 4 1.81 -40.96 0.33
C ALA A 4 2.53 -41.37 -0.95
N THR A 5 3.04 -40.43 -1.75
CA THR A 5 3.78 -40.72 -2.98
C THR A 5 5.05 -41.55 -2.69
N TYR A 6 5.80 -41.18 -1.64
CA TYR A 6 6.98 -41.95 -1.24
C TYR A 6 6.64 -43.34 -0.73
N PHE A 7 5.56 -43.45 0.05
CA PHE A 7 5.13 -44.76 0.63
C PHE A 7 4.65 -45.75 -0.42
N PHE A 8 4.09 -45.29 -1.53
CA PHE A 8 3.59 -46.21 -2.58
C PHE A 8 4.60 -46.42 -3.70
N VAL A 9 5.27 -45.40 -4.16
CA VAL A 9 6.14 -45.45 -5.35
C VAL A 9 7.42 -46.23 -5.09
N ILE A 10 8.05 -46.04 -3.93
CA ILE A 10 9.31 -46.74 -3.61
C ILE A 10 9.11 -48.26 -3.45
N PRO A 11 8.13 -48.75 -2.64
CA PRO A 11 7.89 -50.20 -2.52
C PRO A 11 7.49 -50.85 -3.84
N ILE A 12 6.68 -50.17 -4.67
CA ILE A 12 6.30 -50.72 -5.98
C ILE A 12 7.54 -50.85 -6.88
N ASN A 13 8.42 -49.86 -6.90
CA ASN A 13 9.65 -49.91 -7.68
C ASN A 13 10.57 -51.06 -7.21
N ILE A 14 10.73 -51.24 -5.90
CA ILE A 14 11.51 -52.31 -5.30
C ILE A 14 10.90 -53.66 -5.70
N ASN A 15 9.57 -53.81 -5.63
CA ASN A 15 8.93 -55.07 -6.05
C ASN A 15 9.14 -55.39 -7.53
N VAL A 16 9.00 -54.37 -8.42
CA VAL A 16 9.26 -54.53 -9.85
C VAL A 16 10.73 -54.93 -10.09
N PHE A 17 11.66 -54.29 -9.36
CA PHE A 17 13.08 -54.64 -9.43
C PHE A 17 13.34 -56.08 -9.01
N ILE A 18 12.76 -56.56 -7.91
CA ILE A 18 12.86 -57.91 -7.42
C ILE A 18 12.29 -58.87 -8.46
N LEU A 19 11.11 -58.59 -9.02
CA LEU A 19 10.48 -59.43 -10.06
C LEU A 19 11.35 -59.49 -11.32
N CYS A 20 11.98 -58.41 -11.74
CA CYS A 20 12.90 -58.44 -12.88
C CYS A 20 14.16 -59.28 -12.63
N HIS A 21 14.57 -59.44 -11.38
CA HIS A 21 15.73 -60.28 -11.01
C HIS A 21 15.35 -61.71 -10.70
N GLN A 22 14.10 -62.01 -10.32
CA GLN A 22 13.62 -63.35 -10.09
C GLN A 22 13.26 -64.10 -11.38
N TYR A 23 12.81 -63.36 -12.40
CA TYR A 23 12.39 -63.93 -13.68
C TYR A 23 13.33 -63.47 -14.78
N ASP A 24 13.53 -64.33 -15.78
CA ASP A 24 14.36 -63.97 -16.93
C ASP A 24 13.89 -62.69 -17.64
N GLU A 25 14.80 -61.95 -18.25
CA GLU A 25 14.51 -60.72 -19.05
C GLU A 25 13.48 -60.99 -20.16
N SER A 26 13.40 -62.17 -20.69
CA SER A 26 12.44 -62.60 -21.69
C SER A 26 10.97 -62.41 -21.24
N VAL A 27 10.69 -62.37 -19.95
CA VAL A 27 9.32 -62.18 -19.40
C VAL A 27 8.81 -60.73 -19.50
N GLY A 28 9.69 -59.78 -19.80
CA GLY A 28 9.28 -58.39 -20.10
C GLY A 28 8.85 -57.56 -18.87
N ASN A 29 9.17 -58.03 -17.66
CA ASN A 29 8.81 -57.32 -16.41
C ASN A 29 9.39 -55.91 -16.34
N TYR A 30 10.49 -55.62 -17.02
CA TYR A 30 11.09 -54.25 -17.09
C TYR A 30 10.15 -53.21 -17.73
N LEU A 31 9.13 -53.63 -18.47
CA LEU A 31 8.14 -52.69 -19.05
C LEU A 31 7.34 -51.94 -17.99
N TYR A 32 7.19 -52.51 -16.79
CA TYR A 32 6.48 -51.83 -15.70
C TYR A 32 7.22 -50.61 -15.17
N PHE A 33 8.55 -50.48 -15.38
CA PHE A 33 9.28 -49.28 -15.02
C PHE A 33 8.79 -48.06 -15.78
N PHE A 34 8.41 -48.18 -17.05
CA PHE A 34 7.85 -47.09 -17.83
C PHE A 34 6.51 -46.62 -17.27
N LEU A 35 5.69 -47.57 -16.82
CA LEU A 35 4.40 -47.27 -16.23
C LEU A 35 4.54 -46.46 -14.93
N ILE A 36 5.51 -46.84 -14.09
CA ILE A 36 5.79 -46.15 -12.83
C ILE A 36 6.29 -44.71 -13.08
N ILE A 37 7.13 -44.46 -14.08
CA ILE A 37 7.58 -43.13 -14.48
C ILE A 37 6.40 -42.25 -14.85
N PHE A 38 5.41 -42.79 -15.60
CA PHE A 38 4.20 -42.06 -15.93
C PHE A 38 3.35 -41.73 -14.70
N CYS A 39 3.21 -42.62 -13.76
CA CYS A 39 2.49 -42.40 -12.50
C CYS A 39 3.11 -41.26 -11.70
N VAL A 40 4.44 -41.22 -11.60
CA VAL A 40 5.17 -40.17 -10.90
C VAL A 40 4.97 -38.80 -11.61
N ALA A 41 5.04 -38.78 -12.93
CA ALA A 41 4.81 -37.56 -13.70
C ALA A 41 3.36 -37.06 -13.54
N ALA A 42 2.37 -37.96 -13.50
CA ALA A 42 0.95 -37.61 -13.33
C ALA A 42 0.61 -37.08 -11.92
N LEU A 43 1.31 -37.56 -10.89
CA LEU A 43 1.13 -37.14 -9.49
C LEU A 43 1.94 -35.88 -9.16
N HIS A 44 2.74 -35.41 -10.10
CA HIS A 44 3.57 -34.23 -9.90
C HIS A 44 2.73 -32.96 -9.87
N ASN A 45 2.89 -32.16 -8.79
CA ASN A 45 2.33 -30.81 -8.73
C ASN A 45 3.37 -29.80 -9.23
N PRO A 46 3.18 -29.15 -10.40
CA PRO A 46 4.17 -28.27 -11.02
C PRO A 46 4.49 -27.02 -10.20
N THR A 47 3.64 -26.67 -9.23
CA THR A 47 3.83 -25.47 -8.41
C THR A 47 4.79 -25.66 -7.23
N ARG A 48 5.18 -26.90 -6.89
CA ARG A 48 5.82 -27.15 -5.60
C ARG A 48 7.30 -27.54 -5.60
N SER A 49 7.88 -28.07 -6.62
CA SER A 49 9.33 -28.28 -6.78
C SER A 49 9.70 -29.26 -7.90
N ASN A 50 10.47 -28.82 -8.88
CA ASN A 50 10.98 -29.66 -9.96
C ASN A 50 12.02 -30.71 -9.49
N TYR A 51 12.67 -30.50 -8.32
CA TYR A 51 13.72 -31.37 -7.82
C TYR A 51 13.23 -32.78 -7.50
N ARG A 52 12.02 -32.94 -6.98
CA ARG A 52 11.43 -34.23 -6.62
C ARG A 52 11.12 -35.07 -7.85
N THR A 53 10.58 -34.43 -8.89
CA THR A 53 10.32 -35.11 -10.18
C THR A 53 11.62 -35.57 -10.81
N ILE A 54 12.65 -34.75 -10.82
CA ILE A 54 13.99 -35.09 -11.32
C ILE A 54 14.56 -36.25 -10.51
N PHE A 55 14.44 -36.23 -9.18
CA PHE A 55 14.89 -37.30 -8.31
C PHE A 55 14.21 -38.66 -8.68
N PHE A 56 12.90 -38.67 -8.83
CA PHE A 56 12.18 -39.90 -9.19
C PHE A 56 12.55 -40.38 -10.60
N PHE A 57 12.71 -39.48 -11.58
CA PHE A 57 13.18 -39.86 -12.91
C PHE A 57 14.56 -40.50 -12.86
N PHE A 58 15.50 -39.93 -12.12
CA PHE A 58 16.84 -40.49 -11.92
C PHE A 58 16.79 -41.86 -11.20
N PHE A 59 15.99 -41.96 -10.16
CA PHE A 59 15.84 -43.19 -9.38
C PHE A 59 15.30 -44.35 -10.25
N PHE A 60 14.26 -44.08 -11.05
CA PHE A 60 13.71 -45.07 -11.96
C PHE A 60 14.66 -45.41 -13.11
N PHE A 61 15.35 -44.41 -13.66
CA PHE A 61 16.33 -44.63 -14.71
C PHE A 61 17.50 -45.49 -14.24
N ILE A 62 18.02 -45.24 -13.04
CA ILE A 62 19.07 -46.06 -12.43
C ILE A 62 18.57 -47.47 -12.17
N SER A 63 17.36 -47.62 -11.66
CA SER A 63 16.71 -48.91 -11.40
C SER A 63 16.54 -49.71 -12.67
N PHE A 64 16.07 -49.10 -13.76
CA PHE A 64 15.95 -49.68 -15.09
C PHE A 64 17.34 -50.12 -15.64
N LEU A 65 18.33 -49.20 -15.54
CA LEU A 65 19.67 -49.49 -16.01
C LEU A 65 20.32 -50.67 -15.25
N SER A 66 20.09 -50.75 -13.95
CA SER A 66 20.59 -51.85 -13.12
C SER A 66 20.02 -53.21 -13.52
N THR A 67 18.75 -53.28 -13.91
CA THR A 67 18.14 -54.50 -14.43
C THR A 67 18.75 -54.98 -15.74
N LYS A 68 19.32 -54.03 -16.54
CA LYS A 68 19.99 -54.36 -17.80
C LYS A 68 21.48 -54.69 -17.63
N LEU A 69 22.15 -54.10 -16.63
CA LEU A 69 23.59 -54.32 -16.40
C LEU A 69 23.89 -55.55 -15.54
N PHE A 70 23.00 -55.89 -14.61
CA PHE A 70 23.12 -57.03 -13.75
C PHE A 70 22.19 -58.16 -14.29
N THR A 71 22.67 -58.91 -15.28
CA THR A 71 22.04 -60.17 -15.68
C THR A 71 22.29 -61.20 -14.58
N PHE A 72 21.34 -61.29 -13.66
CA PHE A 72 21.22 -62.49 -12.85
C PHE A 72 20.69 -63.58 -13.75
N ASN A 73 21.37 -64.77 -13.76
CA ASN A 73 20.83 -65.98 -14.37
C ASN A 73 19.48 -66.24 -13.70
N GLY A 74 18.40 -65.88 -14.39
CA GLY A 74 17.04 -66.00 -13.85
C GLY A 74 16.77 -67.43 -13.45
N LEU A 75 16.29 -67.60 -12.21
CA LEU A 75 15.69 -68.83 -11.81
C LEU A 75 14.38 -69.03 -12.61
N LEU A 76 14.46 -69.63 -13.76
CA LEU A 76 13.26 -70.22 -14.37
C LEU A 76 12.70 -71.19 -13.37
N LEU A 77 11.43 -71.05 -13.02
CA LEU A 77 10.77 -72.07 -12.19
C LEU A 77 10.99 -73.46 -12.81
N PRO A 78 11.43 -74.45 -12.05
CA PRO A 78 11.65 -75.79 -12.59
C PRO A 78 10.40 -76.31 -13.28
N GLY A 79 10.46 -76.57 -14.60
CA GLY A 79 9.35 -77.09 -15.39
C GLY A 79 8.67 -76.08 -16.35
N THR A 80 9.15 -74.81 -16.46
CA THR A 80 8.66 -73.92 -17.51
C THR A 80 9.31 -74.17 -18.84
N SER A 81 8.50 -74.28 -19.90
CA SER A 81 8.98 -74.47 -21.28
C SER A 81 9.23 -73.10 -21.91
N GLU A 82 10.05 -73.00 -22.97
CA GLU A 82 10.24 -71.80 -23.75
C GLU A 82 8.91 -71.16 -24.23
N GLY A 83 7.94 -72.03 -24.58
CA GLY A 83 6.60 -71.57 -24.97
C GLY A 83 5.82 -70.85 -23.84
N ASP A 84 5.99 -71.28 -22.59
CA ASP A 84 5.35 -70.69 -21.43
C ASP A 84 5.90 -69.26 -21.20
N VAL A 85 7.19 -69.02 -21.47
CA VAL A 85 7.85 -67.71 -21.36
C VAL A 85 7.33 -66.76 -22.42
N GLU A 86 7.17 -67.16 -23.67
CA GLU A 86 6.60 -66.32 -24.74
C GLU A 86 5.15 -65.93 -24.44
N VAL A 87 4.35 -66.85 -23.95
CA VAL A 87 2.97 -66.59 -23.54
C VAL A 87 2.92 -65.57 -22.39
N LEU A 88 3.77 -65.69 -21.41
CA LEU A 88 3.83 -64.78 -20.27
C LEU A 88 4.31 -63.37 -20.70
N LEU A 89 5.30 -63.28 -21.59
CA LEU A 89 5.76 -62.03 -22.18
C LEU A 89 4.62 -61.29 -22.92
N PHE A 90 3.86 -62.02 -23.74
CA PHE A 90 2.72 -61.50 -24.48
C PHE A 90 1.64 -60.90 -23.55
N TYR A 91 1.27 -61.63 -22.48
CA TYR A 91 0.32 -61.09 -21.49
C TYR A 91 0.86 -59.86 -20.77
N ASN A 92 2.13 -59.84 -20.37
CA ASN A 92 2.74 -58.66 -19.73
C ASN A 92 2.73 -57.46 -20.64
N GLN A 93 2.99 -57.60 -21.94
CA GLN A 93 2.91 -56.52 -22.91
C GLN A 93 1.48 -55.97 -23.04
N ILE A 94 0.46 -56.82 -23.10
CA ILE A 94 -0.95 -56.39 -23.18
C ILE A 94 -1.34 -55.66 -21.90
N ILE A 95 -0.98 -56.15 -20.73
CA ILE A 95 -1.30 -55.52 -19.45
C ILE A 95 -0.62 -54.13 -19.36
N ALA A 96 0.67 -54.06 -19.69
CA ALA A 96 1.40 -52.77 -19.66
C ALA A 96 0.80 -51.75 -20.62
N PHE A 97 0.40 -52.16 -21.83
CA PHE A 97 -0.23 -51.30 -22.82
C PHE A 97 -1.61 -50.83 -22.38
N THR A 98 -2.46 -51.70 -21.86
CA THR A 98 -3.79 -51.29 -21.35
C THR A 98 -3.71 -50.38 -20.15
N LEU A 99 -2.82 -50.64 -19.20
CA LEU A 99 -2.57 -49.75 -18.06
C LEU A 99 -2.07 -48.36 -18.51
N SER A 100 -1.20 -48.30 -19.53
CA SER A 100 -0.71 -47.05 -20.08
C SER A 100 -1.84 -46.20 -20.68
N ILE A 101 -2.76 -46.85 -21.43
CA ILE A 101 -3.94 -46.13 -22.00
C ILE A 101 -4.82 -45.57 -20.90
N VAL A 102 -5.13 -46.38 -19.88
CA VAL A 102 -5.96 -45.92 -18.74
C VAL A 102 -5.31 -44.75 -18.03
N LEU A 103 -4.00 -44.81 -17.81
CA LEU A 103 -3.25 -43.76 -17.16
C LEU A 103 -3.29 -42.44 -17.96
N VAL A 104 -3.01 -42.51 -19.28
CA VAL A 104 -3.09 -41.34 -20.19
C VAL A 104 -4.49 -40.70 -20.13
N TYR A 105 -5.53 -41.53 -20.17
CA TYR A 105 -6.91 -41.06 -20.05
C TYR A 105 -7.16 -40.29 -18.74
N LEU A 106 -6.71 -40.85 -17.60
CA LEU A 106 -6.87 -40.24 -16.30
C LEU A 106 -6.13 -38.89 -16.20
N VAL A 107 -4.88 -38.86 -16.72
CA VAL A 107 -4.06 -37.62 -16.74
C VAL A 107 -4.73 -36.53 -17.59
N VAL A 108 -5.18 -36.87 -18.80
CA VAL A 108 -5.90 -35.93 -19.66
C VAL A 108 -7.17 -35.41 -19.01
N LYS A 109 -7.95 -36.29 -18.36
CA LYS A 109 -9.16 -35.89 -17.62
C LYS A 109 -8.85 -34.95 -16.47
N LEU A 110 -7.76 -35.19 -15.73
CA LEU A 110 -7.33 -34.33 -14.61
C LEU A 110 -6.86 -32.94 -15.10
N ILE A 111 -6.06 -32.93 -16.17
CA ILE A 111 -5.60 -31.67 -16.78
C ILE A 111 -6.79 -30.84 -17.27
N ASN A 112 -7.73 -31.44 -17.97
CA ASN A 112 -8.92 -30.74 -18.48
C ASN A 112 -9.74 -30.16 -17.32
N LYS A 113 -9.92 -30.88 -16.21
CA LYS A 113 -10.61 -30.39 -15.02
C LYS A 113 -9.89 -29.17 -14.42
N GLN A 114 -8.57 -29.27 -14.21
CA GLN A 114 -7.78 -28.16 -13.68
C GLN A 114 -7.81 -26.92 -14.58
N THR A 115 -7.74 -27.12 -15.90
CA THR A 115 -7.81 -26.03 -16.87
C THR A 115 -9.15 -25.31 -16.78
N GLN A 116 -10.26 -26.03 -16.67
CA GLN A 116 -11.59 -25.44 -16.52
C GLN A 116 -11.73 -24.64 -15.21
N GLU A 117 -11.25 -25.20 -14.08
CA GLU A 117 -11.26 -24.50 -12.79
C GLU A 117 -10.43 -23.22 -12.84
N THR A 118 -9.26 -23.24 -13.48
CA THR A 118 -8.40 -22.07 -13.66
C THR A 118 -9.05 -21.00 -14.52
N LEU A 119 -9.72 -21.38 -15.61
CA LEU A 119 -10.46 -20.44 -16.46
C LEU A 119 -11.58 -19.74 -15.72
N ILE A 120 -12.34 -20.46 -14.91
CA ILE A 120 -13.42 -19.88 -14.08
C ILE A 120 -12.85 -18.89 -13.04
N LEU A 121 -11.70 -19.21 -12.43
CA LEU A 121 -11.05 -18.30 -11.48
C LEU A 121 -10.54 -17.04 -12.15
N LEU A 122 -9.94 -17.16 -13.33
CA LEU A 122 -9.47 -16.01 -14.12
C LEU A 122 -10.62 -15.08 -14.54
N ASP A 123 -11.77 -15.63 -14.92
CA ASP A 123 -12.94 -14.82 -15.25
C ASP A 123 -13.48 -14.06 -14.02
N LYS A 124 -13.57 -14.73 -12.87
CA LYS A 124 -13.97 -14.07 -11.61
C LYS A 124 -13.00 -12.96 -11.19
N GLU A 125 -11.69 -13.18 -11.36
CA GLU A 125 -10.68 -12.18 -11.07
C GLU A 125 -10.83 -10.95 -11.98
N LYS A 126 -11.04 -11.15 -13.29
CA LYS A 126 -11.30 -10.07 -14.24
C LYS A 126 -12.56 -9.26 -13.89
N GLU A 127 -13.65 -9.94 -13.56
CA GLU A 127 -14.88 -9.26 -13.12
C GLU A 127 -14.67 -8.43 -11.85
N ALA A 128 -13.91 -8.97 -10.87
CA ALA A 128 -13.57 -8.24 -9.65
C ALA A 128 -12.71 -7.00 -9.94
N GLN A 129 -11.70 -7.12 -10.81
CA GLN A 129 -10.85 -6.00 -11.24
C GLN A 129 -11.66 -4.89 -11.92
N ILE A 130 -12.60 -5.26 -12.81
CA ILE A 130 -13.49 -4.28 -13.48
C ILE A 130 -14.34 -3.54 -12.45
N LYS A 131 -14.96 -4.25 -11.49
CA LYS A 131 -15.77 -3.63 -10.43
C LYS A 131 -14.96 -2.69 -9.55
N ILE A 132 -13.73 -3.09 -9.17
CA ILE A 132 -12.83 -2.25 -8.38
C ILE A 132 -12.48 -0.98 -9.15
N SER A 133 -12.11 -1.11 -10.43
CA SER A 133 -11.77 0.02 -11.30
C SER A 133 -12.95 0.99 -11.46
N GLN A 134 -14.17 0.49 -11.65
CA GLN A 134 -15.39 1.31 -11.71
C GLN A 134 -15.65 2.04 -10.40
N SER A 135 -15.55 1.34 -9.26
CA SER A 135 -15.75 1.94 -7.94
C SER A 135 -14.72 3.01 -7.60
N LEU A 136 -13.45 2.81 -8.02
CA LEU A 136 -12.41 3.84 -7.89
C LEU A 136 -12.76 5.08 -8.69
N LYS A 137 -13.15 4.92 -9.95
CA LYS A 137 -13.54 6.04 -10.82
C LYS A 137 -14.75 6.81 -10.28
N GLU A 138 -15.75 6.11 -9.77
CA GLU A 138 -16.91 6.74 -9.12
C GLU A 138 -16.50 7.54 -7.89
N LYS A 139 -15.61 7.01 -7.05
CA LYS A 139 -15.06 7.72 -5.89
C LYS A 139 -14.29 8.98 -6.28
N GLU A 140 -13.48 8.91 -7.33
CA GLU A 140 -12.74 10.07 -7.86
C GLU A 140 -13.68 11.18 -8.32
N VAL A 141 -14.74 10.84 -9.05
CA VAL A 141 -15.76 11.80 -9.51
C VAL A 141 -16.49 12.43 -8.32
N LEU A 142 -16.89 11.62 -7.33
CA LEU A 142 -17.55 12.13 -6.12
C LEU A 142 -16.65 13.06 -5.31
N LEU A 143 -15.37 12.72 -5.17
CA LEU A 143 -14.39 13.59 -4.50
C LEU A 143 -14.20 14.92 -5.23
N ALA A 144 -14.10 14.91 -6.56
CA ALA A 144 -14.02 16.13 -7.35
C ALA A 144 -15.27 17.02 -7.18
N GLU A 145 -16.44 16.42 -7.19
CA GLU A 145 -17.71 17.13 -6.95
C GLU A 145 -17.78 17.72 -5.54
N LEU A 146 -17.38 16.97 -4.51
CA LEU A 146 -17.31 17.49 -3.14
C LEU A 146 -16.36 18.67 -3.03
N GLN A 147 -15.19 18.62 -3.68
CA GLN A 147 -14.23 19.74 -3.72
C GLN A 147 -14.86 20.99 -4.36
N HIS A 148 -15.53 20.83 -5.49
CA HIS A 148 -16.24 21.91 -6.14
C HIS A 148 -17.33 22.52 -5.25
N ARG A 149 -18.07 21.69 -4.54
CA ARG A 149 -19.12 22.15 -3.59
C ARG A 149 -18.53 22.88 -2.41
N VAL A 150 -17.46 22.39 -1.80
CA VAL A 150 -16.77 23.09 -0.69
C VAL A 150 -16.30 24.45 -1.14
N LYS A 151 -15.63 24.55 -2.31
CA LYS A 151 -15.20 25.81 -2.89
C LYS A 151 -16.37 26.78 -3.08
N ASN A 152 -17.46 26.31 -3.66
CA ASN A 152 -18.66 27.12 -3.90
C ASN A 152 -19.30 27.60 -2.58
N ASN A 153 -19.39 26.73 -1.57
CA ASN A 153 -19.93 27.09 -0.27
C ASN A 153 -19.08 28.15 0.43
N LEU A 154 -17.76 28.01 0.38
CA LEU A 154 -16.84 29.01 0.94
C LEU A 154 -16.95 30.35 0.21
N ALA A 155 -17.12 30.35 -1.12
CA ALA A 155 -17.36 31.55 -1.90
C ALA A 155 -18.68 32.26 -1.52
N VAL A 156 -19.74 31.50 -1.31
CA VAL A 156 -21.04 32.02 -0.85
C VAL A 156 -20.93 32.62 0.54
N ILE A 157 -20.26 31.95 1.49
CA ILE A 157 -20.04 32.48 2.85
C ILE A 157 -19.24 33.78 2.80
N THR A 158 -18.17 33.79 1.99
CA THR A 158 -17.36 35.01 1.78
C THR A 158 -18.20 36.18 1.22
N GLY A 159 -19.06 35.90 0.24
CA GLY A 159 -20.00 36.87 -0.33
C GLY A 159 -20.98 37.41 0.71
N LEU A 160 -21.55 36.51 1.54
CA LEU A 160 -22.45 36.95 2.62
C LEU A 160 -21.74 37.80 3.66
N LEU A 161 -20.52 37.45 4.06
CA LEU A 161 -19.72 38.26 4.98
C LEU A 161 -19.38 39.63 4.40
N ASN A 162 -19.10 39.74 3.10
CA ASN A 162 -18.93 41.03 2.42
C ASN A 162 -20.17 41.90 2.52
N LEU A 163 -21.34 41.35 2.21
CA LEU A 163 -22.61 42.08 2.29
C LEU A 163 -22.95 42.52 3.72
N GLN A 164 -22.62 41.69 4.72
CA GLN A 164 -22.80 42.04 6.13
C GLN A 164 -21.81 43.15 6.58
N THR A 165 -20.57 43.11 6.07
CA THR A 165 -19.56 44.14 6.34
C THR A 165 -20.00 45.52 5.87
N GLU A 166 -20.64 45.61 4.69
CA GLU A 166 -21.20 46.87 4.16
C GLU A 166 -22.33 47.44 5.00
N LYS A 167 -23.11 46.56 5.63
CA LYS A 167 -24.28 46.92 6.46
C LYS A 167 -23.98 47.02 7.95
N ALA A 168 -22.74 46.81 8.37
CA ALA A 168 -22.35 46.82 9.77
C ALA A 168 -22.59 48.18 10.42
N PRO A 169 -23.27 48.27 11.57
CA PRO A 169 -23.70 49.50 12.19
C PRO A 169 -22.55 50.30 12.85
N CYS A 170 -21.43 49.67 13.12
CA CYS A 170 -20.28 50.32 13.74
C CYS A 170 -18.95 49.76 13.23
N ASN A 171 -17.86 50.51 13.42
CA ASN A 171 -16.53 50.06 12.96
C ASN A 171 -16.07 48.76 13.61
N ILE A 172 -16.34 48.52 14.89
CA ILE A 172 -15.98 47.28 15.59
C ILE A 172 -16.64 46.08 14.93
N SER A 173 -17.93 46.14 14.65
CA SER A 173 -18.65 45.10 13.94
C SER A 173 -18.12 44.87 12.53
N LYS A 174 -17.73 45.93 11.85
CA LYS A 174 -17.13 45.86 10.51
C LYS A 174 -15.79 45.16 10.53
N ASP A 175 -14.92 45.47 11.49
CA ASP A 175 -13.61 44.85 11.64
C ASP A 175 -13.74 43.35 11.95
N LEU A 176 -14.66 42.95 12.83
CA LEU A 176 -14.94 41.54 13.13
C LEU A 176 -15.44 40.75 11.90
N MET A 177 -16.29 41.38 11.07
CA MET A 177 -16.77 40.76 9.83
C MET A 177 -15.65 40.61 8.80
N ILE A 178 -14.78 41.60 8.67
CA ILE A 178 -13.59 41.53 7.79
C ILE A 178 -12.65 40.44 8.27
N GLU A 179 -12.43 40.31 9.56
CA GLU A 179 -11.59 39.27 10.13
C GLU A 179 -12.17 37.84 9.84
N SER A 180 -13.47 37.64 10.11
CA SER A 180 -14.17 36.40 9.83
C SER A 180 -14.11 36.02 8.34
N ARG A 181 -14.32 37.00 7.44
CA ARG A 181 -14.18 36.81 6.00
C ARG A 181 -12.76 36.36 5.61
N ASN A 182 -11.74 37.02 6.16
CA ASN A 182 -10.35 36.69 5.86
C ASN A 182 -10.00 35.27 6.30
N ARG A 183 -10.54 34.80 7.44
CA ARG A 183 -10.40 33.41 7.90
C ARG A 183 -11.07 32.41 6.96
N VAL A 184 -12.30 32.68 6.50
CA VAL A 184 -12.98 31.82 5.53
C VAL A 184 -12.20 31.78 4.21
N MET A 185 -11.64 32.89 3.75
CA MET A 185 -10.78 32.91 2.56
C MET A 185 -9.51 32.10 2.77
N SER A 186 -8.89 32.13 3.94
CA SER A 186 -7.73 31.31 4.28
C SER A 186 -8.05 29.83 4.26
N ILE A 187 -9.21 29.43 4.81
CA ILE A 187 -9.68 28.04 4.74
C ILE A 187 -9.85 27.61 3.27
N ALA A 188 -10.47 28.45 2.45
CA ALA A 188 -10.67 28.17 1.03
C ALA A 188 -9.35 28.02 0.27
N MET A 189 -8.36 28.82 0.60
CA MET A 189 -7.02 28.80 0.01
C MET A 189 -6.29 27.50 0.36
N VAL A 190 -6.23 27.15 1.64
CA VAL A 190 -5.65 25.89 2.14
C VAL A 190 -6.33 24.68 1.48
N HIS A 191 -7.65 24.66 1.48
CA HIS A 191 -8.44 23.59 0.87
C HIS A 191 -8.14 23.44 -0.63
N ASN A 192 -8.14 24.53 -1.40
CA ASN A 192 -7.88 24.48 -2.83
C ASN A 192 -6.48 23.94 -3.18
N ARG A 193 -5.46 24.22 -2.36
CA ARG A 193 -4.10 23.74 -2.61
C ARG A 193 -3.93 22.26 -2.31
N LEU A 194 -4.46 21.81 -1.19
CA LEU A 194 -4.33 20.42 -0.77
C LEU A 194 -4.96 19.44 -1.77
N TYR A 195 -6.03 19.85 -2.41
CA TYR A 195 -6.75 19.02 -3.36
C TYR A 195 -6.34 19.19 -4.84
N LYS A 196 -5.35 20.03 -5.15
CA LYS A 196 -4.77 20.13 -6.51
C LYS A 196 -3.83 18.97 -6.86
N HIS A 197 -3.25 18.31 -5.86
CA HIS A 197 -2.36 17.19 -6.07
C HIS A 197 -3.14 15.88 -6.17
N GLN A 198 -2.83 15.05 -7.18
CA GLN A 198 -3.54 13.80 -7.49
C GLN A 198 -3.41 12.69 -6.43
N ASN A 199 -2.49 12.82 -5.46
CA ASN A 199 -2.39 11.91 -4.32
C ASN A 199 -3.25 12.42 -3.15
N LEU A 200 -4.41 11.78 -2.99
CA LEU A 200 -5.45 12.15 -2.01
C LEU A 200 -5.15 11.71 -0.57
N SER A 201 -4.04 11.02 -0.29
CA SER A 201 -3.74 10.52 1.04
C SER A 201 -2.68 11.32 1.78
N THR A 202 -1.54 11.62 1.16
CA THR A 202 -0.42 12.35 1.75
C THR A 202 0.06 13.48 0.84
N ILE A 203 0.65 14.52 1.44
CA ILE A 203 1.23 15.65 0.72
C ILE A 203 2.67 15.90 1.19
N ASP A 204 3.51 16.44 0.29
CA ASP A 204 4.79 17.06 0.66
C ASP A 204 4.51 18.36 1.43
N PHE A 205 4.52 18.23 2.76
CA PHE A 205 4.14 19.31 3.65
C PHE A 205 5.15 20.47 3.65
N LYS A 206 6.43 20.19 3.36
CA LYS A 206 7.46 21.24 3.20
C LYS A 206 7.13 22.17 2.03
N THR A 207 6.87 21.60 0.86
CA THR A 207 6.50 22.38 -0.33
C THR A 207 5.20 23.15 -0.09
N TYR A 208 4.22 22.48 0.53
CA TYR A 208 2.94 23.10 0.87
C TYR A 208 3.11 24.33 1.79
N VAL A 209 3.88 24.23 2.90
CA VAL A 209 4.12 25.35 3.82
C VAL A 209 4.83 26.49 3.11
N SER A 210 5.85 26.18 2.30
CA SER A 210 6.60 27.22 1.57
C SER A 210 5.71 28.01 0.62
N GLU A 211 4.81 27.34 -0.09
CA GLU A 211 3.85 27.98 -0.97
C GLU A 211 2.79 28.78 -0.20
N LEU A 212 2.27 28.24 0.92
CA LEU A 212 1.30 28.91 1.78
C LEU A 212 1.88 30.22 2.32
N VAL A 213 3.11 30.18 2.83
CA VAL A 213 3.82 31.36 3.33
C VAL A 213 3.98 32.42 2.24
N SER A 214 4.38 32.03 1.03
CA SER A 214 4.52 32.93 -0.11
C SER A 214 3.22 33.66 -0.42
N GLU A 215 2.10 32.96 -0.44
CA GLU A 215 0.79 33.50 -0.76
C GLU A 215 0.26 34.44 0.35
N ILE A 216 0.49 34.05 1.62
CA ILE A 216 0.16 34.95 2.75
C ILE A 216 0.94 36.27 2.61
N MET A 217 2.23 36.21 2.33
CA MET A 217 3.08 37.40 2.15
C MET A 217 2.64 38.25 0.96
N GLU A 218 2.17 37.64 -0.13
CA GLU A 218 1.61 38.35 -1.28
C GLU A 218 0.33 39.13 -0.95
N SER A 219 -0.46 38.60 -0.02
CA SER A 219 -1.68 39.29 0.46
C SER A 219 -1.38 40.54 1.32
N PHE A 220 -0.13 40.71 1.76
CA PHE A 220 0.33 41.85 2.53
C PHE A 220 1.50 42.60 1.85
N PRO A 221 1.30 43.24 0.68
CA PRO A 221 2.40 43.76 -0.15
C PRO A 221 3.28 44.82 0.51
N VAL A 222 2.74 45.61 1.41
CA VAL A 222 3.50 46.62 2.17
C VAL A 222 4.40 45.93 3.20
N ARG A 223 3.87 44.92 3.91
CA ARG A 223 4.59 44.16 4.93
C ARG A 223 5.64 43.25 4.30
N LYS A 224 5.38 42.68 3.12
CA LYS A 224 6.34 41.85 2.36
C LYS A 224 7.67 42.55 2.13
N LYS A 225 7.68 43.85 1.93
CA LYS A 225 8.91 44.64 1.71
C LYS A 225 9.68 44.92 2.99
N GLN A 226 9.04 44.85 4.15
CA GLN A 226 9.59 45.22 5.44
C GLN A 226 10.00 44.08 6.33
N ILE A 227 9.32 42.93 6.18
CA ILE A 227 9.44 41.78 7.09
C ILE A 227 10.19 40.64 6.38
N LYS A 228 11.26 40.13 7.02
CA LYS A 228 11.99 38.98 6.56
C LYS A 228 11.31 37.71 7.05
N VAL A 229 11.06 36.74 6.15
CA VAL A 229 10.58 35.42 6.54
C VAL A 229 11.69 34.39 6.34
N ILE A 230 12.02 33.67 7.39
CA ILE A 230 13.03 32.62 7.40
C ILE A 230 12.28 31.29 7.53
N GLN A 231 12.60 30.32 6.65
CA GLN A 231 11.99 29.00 6.65
C GLN A 231 13.07 27.92 6.77
N GLU A 232 13.03 27.15 7.85
CA GLU A 232 13.89 25.99 8.11
C GLU A 232 13.01 24.75 8.21
N LEU A 233 12.77 24.10 7.08
CA LEU A 233 11.76 23.05 6.95
C LEU A 233 12.41 21.70 6.58
N ASP A 234 12.27 20.72 7.46
CA ASP A 234 12.58 19.32 7.15
C ASP A 234 11.58 18.75 6.14
N ASN A 235 11.99 17.70 5.42
CA ASN A 235 11.08 16.98 4.54
C ASN A 235 10.07 16.19 5.38
N LEU A 236 8.78 16.35 5.09
CA LEU A 236 7.70 15.70 5.81
C LEU A 236 6.56 15.37 4.83
N GLU A 237 6.19 14.10 4.75
CA GLU A 237 4.93 13.69 4.16
C GLU A 237 3.86 13.64 5.26
N LEU A 238 2.72 14.26 5.04
CA LEU A 238 1.65 14.37 6.01
C LEU A 238 0.30 14.06 5.39
N GLU A 239 -0.54 13.34 6.12
CA GLU A 239 -1.93 13.12 5.71
C GLU A 239 -2.71 14.44 5.63
N ILE A 240 -3.61 14.55 4.66
CA ILE A 240 -4.44 15.75 4.46
C ILE A 240 -5.24 16.09 5.72
N THR A 241 -5.69 15.10 6.46
CA THR A 241 -6.43 15.24 7.72
C THR A 241 -5.68 16.02 8.79
N LYS A 242 -4.34 15.92 8.82
CA LYS A 242 -3.46 16.70 9.70
C LYS A 242 -2.95 17.97 9.02
N ALA A 243 -2.68 17.91 7.73
CA ALA A 243 -2.12 19.02 6.96
C ALA A 243 -3.04 20.25 6.93
N VAL A 244 -4.36 20.04 6.81
CA VAL A 244 -5.36 21.13 6.79
C VAL A 244 -5.36 21.91 8.10
N PRO A 245 -5.57 21.29 9.27
CA PRO A 245 -5.53 22.01 10.55
C PRO A 245 -4.21 22.72 10.78
N ILE A 246 -3.07 22.09 10.51
CA ILE A 246 -1.75 22.70 10.70
C ILE A 246 -1.54 23.89 9.75
N GLY A 247 -1.95 23.77 8.49
CA GLY A 247 -1.90 24.88 7.53
C GLY A 247 -2.72 26.09 7.97
N LEU A 248 -3.89 25.86 8.56
CA LEU A 248 -4.73 26.91 9.13
C LEU A 248 -4.08 27.56 10.36
N ILE A 249 -3.45 26.78 11.24
CA ILE A 249 -2.71 27.28 12.38
C ILE A 249 -1.54 28.17 11.92
N ILE A 250 -0.75 27.71 10.94
CA ILE A 250 0.35 28.47 10.36
C ILE A 250 -0.16 29.77 9.75
N ASN A 251 -1.24 29.72 8.99
CA ASN A 251 -1.85 30.92 8.40
C ASN A 251 -2.31 31.93 9.45
N GLU A 252 -2.99 31.48 10.51
CA GLU A 252 -3.47 32.33 11.58
C GLU A 252 -2.29 32.97 12.34
N ALA A 253 -1.27 32.18 12.69
CA ALA A 253 -0.09 32.67 13.40
C ALA A 253 0.68 33.72 12.59
N ILE A 254 0.96 33.45 11.29
CA ILE A 254 1.66 34.41 10.41
C ILE A 254 0.82 35.67 10.22
N THR A 255 -0.47 35.54 9.97
CA THR A 255 -1.38 36.68 9.79
C THR A 255 -1.44 37.58 11.05
N ASN A 256 -1.45 36.95 12.24
CA ASN A 256 -1.40 37.66 13.51
C ASN A 256 -0.07 38.41 13.67
N SER A 257 1.06 37.79 13.37
CA SER A 257 2.36 38.47 13.40
C SER A 257 2.42 39.62 12.41
N LEU A 258 1.92 39.46 11.17
CA LEU A 258 1.89 40.52 10.16
C LEU A 258 1.01 41.70 10.55
N LYS A 259 -0.09 41.49 11.25
CA LYS A 259 -1.03 42.55 11.67
C LYS A 259 -0.60 43.23 12.95
N HIS A 260 -0.08 42.47 13.93
CA HIS A 260 -0.02 42.91 15.32
C HIS A 260 1.38 42.99 15.91
N ALA A 261 2.34 42.13 15.40
CA ALA A 261 3.65 42.03 16.06
C ALA A 261 4.59 43.19 15.77
N PHE A 262 4.49 43.82 14.61
CA PHE A 262 5.50 44.78 14.16
C PHE A 262 4.99 46.22 14.14
N ASN A 263 5.56 47.03 14.98
CA ASN A 263 5.44 48.48 14.97
C ASN A 263 6.68 49.14 14.33
N GLN A 264 6.70 50.47 14.24
CA GLN A 264 7.80 51.22 13.60
C GLN A 264 9.14 51.15 14.33
N ASN A 265 9.17 50.61 15.57
CA ASN A 265 10.36 50.62 16.43
C ASN A 265 11.10 49.25 16.39
N ILE A 266 10.60 48.24 15.65
CA ILE A 266 11.23 46.94 15.57
C ILE A 266 12.32 46.99 14.49
N GLU A 267 13.57 46.81 14.90
CA GLU A 267 14.69 46.65 13.98
C GLU A 267 14.68 45.26 13.34
N ASN A 268 14.78 45.22 12.00
CA ASN A 268 14.83 43.96 11.23
C ASN A 268 13.66 42.98 11.55
N PRO A 269 12.40 43.39 11.33
CA PRO A 269 11.25 42.56 11.65
C PRO A 269 11.35 41.21 10.92
N THR A 270 11.25 40.11 11.69
CA THR A 270 11.51 38.78 11.21
C THR A 270 10.47 37.78 11.72
N ILE A 271 9.98 36.90 10.86
CA ILE A 271 9.17 35.74 11.20
C ILE A 271 10.00 34.49 10.84
N THR A 272 10.20 33.64 11.78
CA THR A 272 10.91 32.34 11.58
C THR A 272 9.94 31.19 11.70
N ILE A 273 9.99 30.30 10.73
CA ILE A 273 9.19 29.07 10.69
C ILE A 273 10.16 27.89 10.65
N GLU A 274 10.16 27.10 11.70
CA GLU A 274 10.97 25.90 11.79
C GLU A 274 10.07 24.66 11.81
N MET A 275 10.44 23.62 11.07
CA MET A 275 9.80 22.32 11.11
C MET A 275 10.87 21.25 11.23
N LYS A 276 10.87 20.55 12.35
CA LYS A 276 11.88 19.52 12.68
C LYS A 276 11.21 18.20 13.00
N ASN A 277 11.74 17.14 12.40
CA ASN A 277 11.37 15.77 12.73
C ASN A 277 12.18 15.26 13.90
N ILE A 278 11.52 14.91 15.02
CA ILE A 278 12.14 14.41 16.24
C ILE A 278 11.54 13.03 16.55
N ASN A 279 12.27 11.98 16.18
CA ASN A 279 11.81 10.58 16.32
C ASN A 279 10.44 10.37 15.64
N ASP A 280 9.41 9.94 16.41
CA ASP A 280 8.04 9.69 15.93
C ASP A 280 7.15 10.94 15.95
N SER A 281 7.70 12.10 16.30
CA SER A 281 6.97 13.35 16.41
C SER A 281 7.54 14.41 15.47
N THR A 282 6.68 15.34 15.08
CA THR A 282 7.08 16.55 14.35
C THR A 282 6.84 17.76 15.23
N LYS A 283 7.83 18.65 15.27
CA LYS A 283 7.76 19.92 15.96
C LYS A 283 7.76 21.04 14.93
N ILE A 284 6.75 21.92 14.99
CA ILE A 284 6.67 23.13 14.18
C ILE A 284 6.73 24.34 15.13
N SER A 285 7.65 25.27 14.87
CA SER A 285 7.82 26.49 15.63
C SER A 285 7.61 27.70 14.74
N LEU A 286 6.75 28.61 15.15
CA LEU A 286 6.52 29.91 14.50
C LEU A 286 6.92 30.98 15.50
N ILE A 287 7.91 31.78 15.13
CA ILE A 287 8.52 32.79 16.02
C ILE A 287 8.59 34.13 15.31
N ASP A 288 8.07 35.17 15.93
CA ASP A 288 8.32 36.55 15.50
C ASP A 288 9.16 37.30 16.54
N ASN A 289 9.91 38.29 16.10
CA ASN A 289 10.68 39.19 16.96
C ASN A 289 9.93 40.52 17.25
N GLY A 290 8.61 40.46 17.28
CA GLY A 290 7.75 41.62 17.48
C GLY A 290 7.66 42.10 18.94
N ILE A 291 6.64 42.91 19.21
CA ILE A 291 6.42 43.51 20.56
C ILE A 291 5.92 42.51 21.58
N GLY A 292 5.50 41.28 21.16
CA GLY A 292 4.83 40.33 22.04
C GLY A 292 3.42 40.77 22.47
N SER A 293 2.87 40.12 23.46
CA SER A 293 1.55 40.43 24.00
C SER A 293 1.51 40.18 25.53
N ASN A 294 0.63 40.90 26.20
CA ASN A 294 0.33 40.65 27.64
C ASN A 294 -0.85 39.68 27.84
N VAL A 295 -1.29 39.00 26.78
CA VAL A 295 -2.39 38.04 26.87
C VAL A 295 -1.93 36.79 27.64
N THR A 296 -2.73 36.39 28.63
CA THR A 296 -2.53 35.10 29.34
C THR A 296 -3.44 34.05 28.73
N ILE A 297 -2.89 32.85 28.46
CA ILE A 297 -3.67 31.72 27.95
C ILE A 297 -4.72 31.34 28.99
N GLY A 298 -5.98 31.20 28.59
CA GLY A 298 -7.09 30.83 29.47
C GLY A 298 -7.91 31.99 30.04
N ASP A 299 -7.56 33.25 29.73
CA ASP A 299 -8.40 34.40 30.08
C ASP A 299 -9.69 34.45 29.25
N LYS A 300 -10.80 34.92 29.83
CA LYS A 300 -12.11 35.05 29.15
C LYS A 300 -12.11 35.96 27.96
N ASP A 301 -11.06 36.81 27.81
CA ASP A 301 -10.82 37.71 26.72
C ASP A 301 -9.82 37.18 25.67
N GLN A 302 -9.63 35.88 25.62
CA GLN A 302 -8.78 35.22 24.63
C GLN A 302 -9.22 35.61 23.20
N SER A 303 -8.30 36.01 22.35
CA SER A 303 -8.64 36.33 20.97
C SER A 303 -9.19 35.13 20.22
N LEU A 304 -10.18 35.38 19.35
CA LEU A 304 -10.80 34.35 18.52
C LEU A 304 -9.74 33.51 17.75
N GLY A 305 -8.58 34.12 17.40
CA GLY A 305 -7.48 33.44 16.72
C GLY A 305 -6.77 32.42 17.57
N LEU A 306 -6.50 32.72 18.84
CA LEU A 306 -5.88 31.78 19.76
C LEU A 306 -6.80 30.58 20.03
N SER A 307 -8.10 30.82 20.26
CA SER A 307 -9.10 29.76 20.43
C SER A 307 -9.23 28.86 19.19
N LEU A 308 -9.10 29.43 17.99
CA LEU A 308 -9.08 28.65 16.75
C LEU A 308 -7.83 27.77 16.67
N ILE A 309 -6.64 28.29 17.01
CA ILE A 309 -5.39 27.53 17.01
C ILE A 309 -5.50 26.33 17.97
N GLU A 310 -6.00 26.55 19.20
CA GLU A 310 -6.20 25.47 20.19
C GLU A 310 -7.18 24.42 19.67
N SER A 311 -8.34 24.83 19.17
CA SER A 311 -9.33 23.89 18.60
C SER A 311 -8.81 23.05 17.44
N LEU A 312 -8.00 23.65 16.56
CA LEU A 312 -7.38 22.94 15.44
C LEU A 312 -6.28 21.98 15.91
N ALA A 313 -5.52 22.37 16.93
CA ALA A 313 -4.50 21.50 17.54
C ALA A 313 -5.12 20.29 18.22
N ASP A 314 -6.21 20.50 18.96
CA ASP A 314 -6.97 19.41 19.60
C ASP A 314 -7.52 18.42 18.57
N GLN A 315 -7.94 18.90 17.39
CA GLN A 315 -8.45 18.04 16.30
C GLN A 315 -7.42 17.01 15.81
N ILE A 316 -6.12 17.32 15.96
CA ILE A 316 -5.02 16.46 15.50
C ILE A 316 -4.19 15.87 16.65
N ASP A 317 -4.70 15.92 17.86
CA ASP A 317 -4.00 15.48 19.08
C ASP A 317 -2.61 16.13 19.24
N ALA A 318 -2.48 17.42 18.90
CA ALA A 318 -1.24 18.18 19.00
C ALA A 318 -1.16 18.95 20.31
N ASN A 319 0.05 19.01 20.88
CA ASN A 319 0.35 19.92 21.98
C ASN A 319 0.77 21.29 21.43
N THR A 320 0.25 22.37 22.04
CA THR A 320 0.62 23.75 21.71
C THR A 320 1.26 24.43 22.91
N GLU A 321 2.34 25.17 22.67
CA GLU A 321 3.02 26.01 23.65
C GLU A 321 3.13 27.42 23.08
N PHE A 322 2.65 28.42 23.86
CA PHE A 322 2.74 29.83 23.50
C PHE A 322 3.68 30.55 24.44
N ASN A 323 4.47 31.45 23.89
CA ASN A 323 5.26 32.40 24.63
C ASN A 323 5.16 33.80 23.96
N PHE A 324 4.78 34.81 24.73
CA PHE A 324 4.55 36.16 24.24
C PHE A 324 5.61 37.20 24.73
N LYS A 325 6.69 36.72 25.37
CA LYS A 325 7.78 37.58 25.83
C LYS A 325 8.77 37.84 24.71
N ASN A 326 9.02 39.16 24.42
CA ASN A 326 9.95 39.57 23.35
C ASN A 326 9.61 39.02 21.98
N GLY A 327 8.36 39.19 21.54
CA GLY A 327 7.76 38.59 20.34
C GLY A 327 6.80 37.52 20.69
N THR A 328 6.29 36.78 19.66
CA THR A 328 5.41 35.62 19.83
C THR A 328 6.12 34.38 19.39
N SER A 329 6.05 33.34 20.19
CA SER A 329 6.48 31.97 19.82
C SER A 329 5.32 31.00 20.02
N LEU A 330 4.93 30.36 18.95
CA LEU A 330 4.00 29.25 18.94
C LEU A 330 4.76 27.96 18.57
N VAL A 331 4.69 26.96 19.43
CA VAL A 331 5.26 25.64 19.17
C VAL A 331 4.13 24.62 19.15
N ILE A 332 4.10 23.82 18.09
CA ILE A 332 3.13 22.73 17.90
C ILE A 332 3.91 21.44 17.82
N THR A 333 3.51 20.43 18.61
CA THR A 333 4.12 19.11 18.59
C THR A 333 3.04 18.04 18.40
N PHE A 334 3.18 17.22 17.39
CA PHE A 334 2.22 16.15 17.06
C PHE A 334 2.95 14.88 16.62
N LYS A 335 2.26 13.73 16.71
CA LYS A 335 2.76 12.44 16.19
C LYS A 335 2.54 12.39 14.67
N LYS A 336 3.49 11.76 13.97
CA LYS A 336 3.41 11.54 12.52
C LYS A 336 2.24 10.67 12.13
#